data_7c0d7c422d443a169d7339a3bcba44e5
#
_entry.id   7c0d7c422d443a169d7339a3bcba44e5
#
_cell.length_a   1.000
_cell.length_b   1.000
_cell.length_c   1.000
_cell.angle_alpha   90.00
_cell.angle_beta   90.00
_cell.angle_gamma   90.00
#
_symmetry.space_group_name_H-M   'P 1'
#
loop_
_entity.id
_entity.type
_entity.pdbx_description
1 polymer ?
#
loop_
_entity_poly.entity_id
_entity_poly.type
_entity_poly.pdbx_seq_one_letter_code
_entity_poly.pdbx_strand_id
1 'polypeptide(L)'
;LNVGVGYGYVDAEITKDEFNPQLVGNTPQQIAKHNATLWASMKPNAKTAVQVGVRHIAGMQIDRENSDTLPSVTLVDLAGSYQINPTFDVGLTVSNLFDKTYVGSCYDRNNCWMGAERQASVSLTAKF
;
A
#
# COMPACT_ATOMS: atom_id res chain seq x y z
N LEU A 1 6.97 -20.37 -10.09
CA LEU A 1 6.77 -19.54 -8.91
C LEU A 1 7.81 -18.44 -8.85
N ASN A 2 7.37 -17.20 -8.80
CA ASN A 2 8.23 -16.03 -8.64
C ASN A 2 7.89 -15.32 -7.34
N VAL A 3 8.91 -14.91 -6.60
CA VAL A 3 8.75 -14.20 -5.34
C VAL A 3 9.59 -12.94 -5.38
N GLY A 4 9.01 -11.83 -4.94
CA GLY A 4 9.72 -10.56 -4.85
C GLY A 4 9.52 -9.93 -3.49
N VAL A 5 10.54 -9.19 -3.04
CA VAL A 5 10.52 -8.46 -1.78
C VAL A 5 10.99 -7.05 -2.06
N GLY A 6 10.22 -6.08 -1.59
CA GLY A 6 10.60 -4.68 -1.63
C GLY A 6 10.62 -4.11 -0.23
N TYR A 7 11.61 -3.28 0.05
CA TYR A 7 11.70 -2.61 1.35
C TYR A 7 12.16 -1.18 1.14
N GLY A 8 11.42 -0.24 1.71
CA GLY A 8 11.76 1.17 1.67
C GLY A 8 11.97 1.71 3.07
N TYR A 9 13.02 2.44 3.27
CA TYR A 9 13.30 3.14 4.52
C TYR A 9 13.47 4.63 4.23
N VAL A 10 12.68 5.44 4.94
CA VAL A 10 12.76 6.90 4.83
C VAL A 10 12.96 7.45 6.23
N ASP A 11 14.09 8.12 6.44
CA ASP A 11 14.36 8.83 7.68
C ASP A 11 14.39 10.32 7.38
N ALA A 12 13.20 10.93 7.43
CA ALA A 12 13.03 12.35 7.13
C ALA A 12 12.95 13.15 8.42
N GLU A 13 13.54 14.34 8.40
CA GLU A 13 13.63 15.21 9.56
C GLU A 13 13.42 16.65 9.12
N ILE A 14 12.68 17.42 9.92
CA ILE A 14 12.54 18.86 9.69
C ILE A 14 13.86 19.51 10.11
N THR A 15 14.60 20.07 9.14
CA THR A 15 15.90 20.66 9.42
C THR A 15 15.86 22.18 9.61
N LYS A 16 14.79 22.82 9.12
CA LYS A 16 14.66 24.27 9.24
C LYS A 16 13.18 24.67 9.20
N ASP A 17 12.78 25.48 10.17
CA ASP A 17 11.45 26.09 10.18
C ASP A 17 11.59 27.46 10.84
N GLU A 18 11.50 28.54 10.04
CA GLU A 18 11.71 29.91 10.51
C GLU A 18 10.58 30.39 11.42
N PHE A 19 9.36 29.88 11.22
CA PHE A 19 8.20 30.29 12.00
C PHE A 19 8.01 29.47 13.26
N ASN A 20 8.45 28.20 13.23
CA ASN A 20 8.29 27.27 14.34
C ASN A 20 9.58 26.49 14.57
N PRO A 21 10.62 27.14 15.15
CA PRO A 21 11.92 26.48 15.33
C PRO A 21 11.86 25.20 16.18
N GLN A 22 10.83 25.06 17.02
CA GLN A 22 10.65 23.87 17.87
C GLN A 22 10.36 22.62 17.04
N LEU A 23 10.00 22.74 15.76
CA LEU A 23 9.73 21.58 14.89
C LEU A 23 11.01 20.97 14.31
N VAL A 24 12.13 21.67 14.41
CA VAL A 24 13.41 21.14 13.91
C VAL A 24 13.76 19.88 14.67
N GLY A 25 14.12 18.83 13.92
CA GLY A 25 14.39 17.50 14.49
C GLY A 25 13.21 16.55 14.48
N ASN A 26 11.99 17.05 14.26
CA ASN A 26 10.80 16.21 14.21
C ASN A 26 10.65 15.54 12.83
N THR A 27 9.95 14.40 12.83
CA THR A 27 9.62 13.71 11.59
C THR A 27 8.43 14.39 10.94
N PRO A 28 8.49 14.71 9.62
CA PRO A 28 7.33 15.26 8.93
C PRO A 28 6.14 14.30 8.98
N GLN A 29 4.94 14.85 8.95
CA GLN A 29 3.72 14.07 8.90
C GLN A 29 3.55 13.35 7.56
N GLN A 30 2.73 12.32 7.53
CA GLN A 30 2.37 11.55 6.33
C GLN A 30 3.54 10.78 5.72
N ILE A 31 4.61 10.57 6.45
CA ILE A 31 5.77 9.81 5.99
C ILE A 31 5.97 8.61 6.91
N ALA A 32 5.85 7.40 6.35
CA ALA A 32 6.18 6.18 7.07
C ALA A 32 7.66 5.87 6.90
N LYS A 33 8.36 5.59 7.99
CA LYS A 33 9.79 5.28 7.94
C LYS A 33 10.08 3.95 7.26
N HIS A 34 9.21 2.97 7.44
CA HIS A 34 9.42 1.63 6.91
C HIS A 34 8.24 1.22 6.06
N ASN A 35 8.51 0.77 4.85
CA ASN A 35 7.52 0.21 3.94
C ASN A 35 8.07 -1.08 3.38
N ALA A 36 7.34 -2.17 3.55
CA ALA A 36 7.75 -3.47 3.05
C ALA A 36 6.67 -4.05 2.14
N THR A 37 7.08 -4.68 1.06
CA THR A 37 6.20 -5.35 0.13
C THR A 37 6.75 -6.75 -0.15
N LEU A 38 5.89 -7.74 0.00
CA LEU A 38 6.21 -9.12 -0.37
C LEU A 38 5.17 -9.56 -1.39
N TRP A 39 5.62 -10.11 -2.51
CA TRP A 39 4.69 -10.65 -3.49
C TRP A 39 5.18 -11.99 -4.01
N ALA A 40 4.21 -12.81 -4.39
CA ALA A 40 4.46 -14.12 -4.99
C ALA A 40 3.51 -14.29 -6.17
N SER A 41 4.03 -14.80 -7.27
CA SER A 41 3.22 -15.11 -8.44
C SER A 41 3.52 -16.51 -8.93
N MET A 42 2.48 -17.17 -9.47
CA MET A 42 2.64 -18.49 -10.02
C MET A 42 1.69 -18.71 -11.19
N LYS A 43 2.05 -19.63 -12.05
CA LYS A 43 1.21 -20.08 -13.14
C LYS A 43 0.91 -21.57 -12.92
N PRO A 44 -0.24 -21.92 -12.31
CA PRO A 44 -0.61 -23.34 -12.12
C PRO A 44 -0.70 -24.10 -13.44
N ASN A 45 -1.03 -23.41 -14.51
CA ASN A 45 -1.04 -23.97 -15.86
C ASN A 45 -0.79 -22.85 -16.89
N ALA A 46 -0.76 -23.18 -18.17
CA ALA A 46 -0.45 -22.23 -19.23
C ALA A 46 -1.49 -21.11 -19.41
N LYS A 47 -2.70 -21.29 -18.87
CA LYS A 47 -3.82 -20.37 -19.04
C LYS A 47 -4.10 -19.52 -17.81
N THR A 48 -3.56 -19.87 -16.67
CA THR A 48 -3.87 -19.22 -15.38
C THR A 48 -2.62 -18.60 -14.78
N ALA A 49 -2.74 -17.37 -14.31
CA ALA A 49 -1.71 -16.70 -13.53
C ALA A 49 -2.34 -16.17 -12.26
N VAL A 50 -1.67 -16.32 -11.13
CA VAL A 50 -2.13 -15.85 -9.82
C VAL A 50 -1.00 -15.12 -9.14
N GLN A 51 -1.32 -13.99 -8.51
CA GLN A 51 -0.36 -13.20 -7.74
C GLN A 51 -1.00 -12.78 -6.43
N VAL A 52 -0.24 -12.91 -5.35
CA VAL A 52 -0.63 -12.39 -4.04
C VAL A 52 0.45 -11.43 -3.57
N GLY A 53 0.03 -10.34 -2.94
CA GLY A 53 0.95 -9.34 -2.41
C GLY A 53 0.56 -8.95 -0.99
N VAL A 54 1.56 -8.71 -0.16
CA VAL A 54 1.39 -8.21 1.20
C VAL A 54 2.15 -6.89 1.30
N ARG A 55 1.46 -5.84 1.75
CA ARG A 55 2.05 -4.53 1.98
C ARG A 55 2.02 -4.22 3.46
N HIS A 56 3.17 -3.85 4.02
CA HIS A 56 3.26 -3.39 5.40
C HIS A 56 3.75 -1.95 5.41
N ILE A 57 2.98 -1.07 6.03
CA ILE A 57 3.28 0.34 6.16
C ILE A 57 3.43 0.65 7.64
N ALA A 58 4.62 1.09 8.04
CA ALA A 58 4.88 1.48 9.42
C ALA A 58 4.08 2.72 9.79
N GLY A 59 3.95 2.99 11.08
CA GLY A 59 3.21 4.14 11.58
C GLY A 59 3.76 5.46 11.05
N MET A 60 2.86 6.43 10.90
CA MET A 60 3.18 7.78 10.46
C MET A 60 2.87 8.77 11.57
N GLN A 61 3.58 9.90 11.58
CA GLN A 61 3.24 10.99 12.49
C GLN A 61 1.95 11.67 12.01
N ILE A 62 1.08 12.04 12.95
CA ILE A 62 -0.17 12.71 12.60
C ILE A 62 0.01 14.21 12.38
N ASP A 63 1.05 14.80 12.97
CA ASP A 63 1.32 16.22 12.83
C ASP A 63 2.83 16.47 12.87
N ARG A 64 3.25 17.73 12.63
CA ARG A 64 4.65 18.10 12.64
C ARG A 64 5.26 18.19 14.03
N GLU A 65 4.44 18.36 15.05
CA GLU A 65 4.88 18.36 16.45
C GLU A 65 5.18 16.95 16.95
N ASN A 66 4.84 15.91 16.17
CA ASN A 66 5.02 14.51 16.55
C ASN A 66 4.27 14.15 17.84
N SER A 67 3.07 14.73 18.00
CA SER A 67 2.28 14.55 19.22
C SER A 67 1.69 13.15 19.32
N ASP A 68 1.53 12.45 18.21
CA ASP A 68 0.99 11.09 18.18
C ASP A 68 1.39 10.40 16.87
N THR A 69 1.26 9.10 16.83
CA THR A 69 1.65 8.27 15.69
C THR A 69 0.50 7.35 15.31
N LEU A 70 0.22 7.25 14.01
CA LEU A 70 -0.73 6.27 13.50
C LEU A 70 -0.16 4.86 13.63
N PRO A 71 -0.99 3.85 13.95
CA PRO A 71 -0.52 2.48 13.98
C PRO A 71 -0.09 1.98 12.60
N SER A 72 0.83 1.03 12.59
CA SER A 72 1.21 0.36 11.35
C SER A 72 0.04 -0.46 10.81
N VAL A 73 0.07 -0.74 9.50
CA VAL A 73 -0.98 -1.51 8.85
C VAL A 73 -0.38 -2.52 7.90
N THR A 74 -0.97 -3.69 7.82
CA THR A 74 -0.61 -4.74 6.87
C THR A 74 -1.81 -5.02 5.98
N LEU A 75 -1.63 -4.92 4.67
CA LEU A 75 -2.67 -5.11 3.68
C LEU A 75 -2.30 -6.25 2.76
N VAL A 76 -3.31 -7.00 2.31
CA VAL A 76 -3.14 -8.11 1.37
C VAL A 76 -3.88 -7.78 0.09
N ASP A 77 -3.21 -7.98 -1.04
CA ASP A 77 -3.77 -7.79 -2.37
C ASP A 77 -3.71 -9.11 -3.15
N LEU A 78 -4.69 -9.34 -3.99
CA LEU A 78 -4.77 -10.55 -4.80
C LEU A 78 -5.03 -10.17 -6.26
N ALA A 79 -4.35 -10.83 -7.18
CA ALA A 79 -4.58 -10.64 -8.61
C ALA A 79 -4.54 -12.00 -9.30
N GLY A 80 -5.36 -12.16 -10.31
CA GLY A 80 -5.38 -13.37 -11.10
C GLY A 80 -5.82 -13.10 -12.52
N SER A 81 -5.39 -13.95 -13.44
CA SER A 81 -5.83 -13.88 -14.83
C SER A 81 -6.04 -15.29 -15.36
N TYR A 82 -6.99 -15.42 -16.27
CA TYR A 82 -7.33 -16.69 -16.91
C TYR A 82 -7.59 -16.47 -18.38
N GLN A 83 -6.92 -17.26 -19.20
CA GLN A 83 -7.16 -17.25 -20.65
C GLN A 83 -8.34 -18.17 -20.95
N ILE A 84 -9.49 -17.57 -21.27
CA ILE A 84 -10.71 -18.34 -21.60
C ILE A 84 -10.52 -19.10 -22.91
N ASN A 85 -9.97 -18.41 -23.91
CA ASN A 85 -9.66 -18.97 -25.23
C ASN A 85 -8.56 -18.10 -25.88
N PRO A 86 -8.06 -18.44 -27.07
CA PRO A 86 -6.99 -17.63 -27.68
C PRO A 86 -7.35 -16.17 -27.95
N THR A 87 -8.64 -15.81 -27.90
CA THR A 87 -9.10 -14.45 -28.15
C THR A 87 -9.34 -13.66 -26.88
N PHE A 88 -9.81 -14.29 -25.79
CA PHE A 88 -10.26 -13.61 -24.60
C PHE A 88 -9.48 -14.01 -23.35
N ASP A 89 -9.07 -13.01 -22.58
CA ASP A 89 -8.52 -13.17 -21.24
C ASP A 89 -9.39 -12.43 -20.24
N VAL A 90 -9.57 -13.01 -19.04
CA VAL A 90 -10.23 -12.33 -17.92
C VAL A 90 -9.22 -12.12 -16.81
N GLY A 91 -9.28 -10.94 -16.21
CA GLY A 91 -8.42 -10.58 -15.08
C GLY A 91 -9.25 -10.16 -13.88
N LEU A 92 -8.78 -10.49 -12.69
CA LEU A 92 -9.38 -10.08 -11.44
C LEU A 92 -8.30 -9.48 -10.55
N THR A 93 -8.59 -8.32 -9.96
CA THR A 93 -7.70 -7.68 -9.00
C THR A 93 -8.51 -7.29 -7.78
N VAL A 94 -8.04 -7.66 -6.59
CA VAL A 94 -8.65 -7.30 -5.33
C VAL A 94 -7.58 -6.62 -4.47
N SER A 95 -7.80 -5.37 -4.11
CA SER A 95 -6.94 -4.62 -3.20
C SER A 95 -7.56 -4.62 -1.81
N ASN A 96 -6.73 -4.72 -0.77
CA ASN A 96 -7.18 -4.81 0.62
C ASN A 96 -8.16 -5.98 0.79
N LEU A 97 -7.69 -7.18 0.53
CA LEU A 97 -8.50 -8.40 0.42
C LEU A 97 -9.38 -8.63 1.65
N PHE A 98 -8.89 -8.32 2.85
CA PHE A 98 -9.62 -8.53 4.09
C PHE A 98 -10.46 -7.33 4.50
N ASP A 99 -10.56 -6.32 3.64
CA ASP A 99 -11.35 -5.10 3.88
C ASP A 99 -10.98 -4.44 5.22
N LYS A 100 -9.68 -4.31 5.45
CA LYS A 100 -9.18 -3.74 6.69
C LYS A 100 -9.42 -2.24 6.72
N THR A 101 -10.08 -1.76 7.78
CA THR A 101 -10.30 -0.34 8.00
C THR A 101 -9.09 0.26 8.68
N TYR A 102 -8.54 1.33 8.12
CA TYR A 102 -7.35 1.97 8.67
C TYR A 102 -7.34 3.46 8.30
N VAL A 103 -6.57 4.24 9.07
CA VAL A 103 -6.33 5.64 8.74
C VAL A 103 -5.11 5.71 7.83
N GLY A 104 -5.31 6.22 6.62
CA GLY A 104 -4.24 6.25 5.60
C GLY A 104 -3.20 7.33 5.87
N SER A 105 -3.63 8.52 6.28
CA SER A 105 -2.71 9.62 6.59
C SER A 105 -3.46 10.71 7.34
N CYS A 106 -2.72 11.60 8.00
CA CYS A 106 -3.28 12.75 8.69
C CYS A 106 -2.52 14.02 8.33
N TYR A 107 -3.24 15.13 8.19
CA TYR A 107 -2.65 16.45 8.09
C TYR A 107 -2.37 17.03 9.50
N ASP A 108 -3.32 16.84 10.40
CA ASP A 108 -3.17 17.14 11.83
C ASP A 108 -4.10 16.22 12.64
N ARG A 109 -4.16 16.43 13.96
CA ARG A 109 -4.94 15.55 14.86
C ARG A 109 -6.43 15.47 14.49
N ASN A 110 -6.97 16.51 13.89
CA ASN A 110 -8.39 16.59 13.55
C ASN A 110 -8.71 16.33 12.08
N ASN A 111 -7.69 16.21 11.23
CA ASN A 111 -7.85 16.06 9.79
C ASN A 111 -7.12 14.81 9.32
N CYS A 112 -7.82 13.67 9.38
CA CYS A 112 -7.29 12.39 8.94
C CYS A 112 -8.13 11.82 7.82
N TRP A 113 -7.50 11.07 6.92
CA TRP A 113 -8.15 10.39 5.80
C TRP A 113 -8.07 8.89 6.01
N MET A 114 -9.19 8.23 5.77
CA MET A 114 -9.23 6.77 5.80
C MET A 114 -8.45 6.21 4.61
N GLY A 115 -7.79 5.07 4.83
CA GLY A 115 -7.18 4.34 3.74
C GLY A 115 -8.23 3.70 2.85
N ALA A 116 -7.81 3.27 1.66
CA ALA A 116 -8.73 2.66 0.71
C ALA A 116 -9.32 1.37 1.27
N GLU A 117 -10.63 1.22 1.10
CA GLU A 117 -11.32 -0.01 1.44
C GLU A 117 -11.03 -1.10 0.40
N ARG A 118 -11.58 -2.30 0.61
CA ARG A 118 -11.44 -3.36 -0.37
C ARG A 118 -12.02 -2.92 -1.71
N GLN A 119 -11.21 -3.07 -2.74
CA GLN A 119 -11.61 -2.75 -4.10
C GLN A 119 -11.38 -3.98 -4.96
N ALA A 120 -12.37 -4.33 -5.75
CA ALA A 120 -12.28 -5.44 -6.68
C ALA A 120 -12.57 -4.93 -8.09
N SER A 121 -11.74 -5.35 -9.05
CA SER A 121 -11.97 -5.02 -10.44
C SER A 121 -11.84 -6.27 -11.29
N VAL A 122 -12.67 -6.34 -12.33
CA VAL A 122 -12.64 -7.43 -13.30
C VAL A 122 -12.42 -6.80 -14.67
N SER A 123 -11.49 -7.37 -15.43
CA SER A 123 -11.20 -6.90 -16.77
C SER A 123 -11.37 -8.05 -17.76
N LEU A 124 -11.83 -7.70 -18.97
CA LEU A 124 -11.91 -8.63 -20.08
C LEU A 124 -11.09 -8.04 -21.22
N THR A 125 -10.11 -8.79 -21.70
CA THR A 125 -9.24 -8.37 -22.78
C THR A 125 -9.50 -9.25 -24.00
N ALA A 126 -9.77 -8.61 -25.12
CA ALA A 126 -9.91 -9.30 -26.42
C ALA A 126 -8.64 -9.08 -27.23
N LYS A 127 -8.12 -10.18 -27.80
CA LYS A 127 -6.94 -10.14 -28.67
C LYS A 127 -7.38 -10.46 -30.11
N PHE A 128 -7.06 -9.60 -31.02
CA PHE A 128 -7.41 -9.76 -32.42
C PHE A 128 -6.18 -10.03 -33.28
#